data_6471e89b25a338be8a540f803fbf15e5
#
_entry.id   6471e89b25a338be8a540f803fbf15e5
#
_cell.length_a   1.000
_cell.length_b   1.000
_cell.length_c   1.000
_cell.angle_alpha   90.00
_cell.angle_beta   90.00
_cell.angle_gamma   90.00
#
_symmetry.space_group_name_H-M   'P 1'
#
loop_
_entity.id
_entity.type
_entity.pdbx_description
1 polymer ?
#
loop_
_entity_poly.entity_id
_entity_poly.type
_entity_poly.pdbx_seq_one_letter_code
_entity_poly.pdbx_strand_id
1 'polypeptide(L)'
;MTKRQASTEIANQAPARKPRRRASEASAEPVVERVPRKRDVRPKGRQADFVVIGAGSGGVASARRAAAHGAKVILVERDAIGGTCVNRGCVPKKMLSYGAGWASILSTCLSHTGGKEDWRDAIVRVNAEVARLNASYKQRLNEAGVEIWHGTAQFNDAGDIVVGNEVIRAGKTLIATGASPIDLPVPGGELVSSSDDVFTWQTVPGSIVVIGGGYIAVEMASILSRYGVKVDLLVREDRLLPKFDHDISAALAEALVAKGIRIHFRAEVTMVSQSNGAFDVCYTQEDNRGRIQTVRAQAALAAIGRKANVDGLNLDALGVERDEKGAIKVDRQFRSNIRSVHAIGDCMAGNIHLTPVAVAQGRWLADRLFGRRGDLADFDFIPTAVFCEPAIGVVGLTEQQAIEAADGKTDRVRTEIKRFVSLENRFGGMPTQSVFKIVFNARNDRVLGVHLMDGAAPEIVQTLALALRLGVKASHLKTTMPLHPTVAEELFG
;
A
#
# COMPACT_ATOMS: atom_id res chain seq x y z
N MET A 1 47.37 -41.84 -8.31
CA MET A 1 48.63 -41.06 -8.37
C MET A 1 48.32 -39.68 -7.87
N THR A 2 48.39 -39.45 -6.59
CA THR A 2 49.51 -38.91 -5.77
C THR A 2 49.99 -37.50 -6.19
N LYS A 3 49.71 -36.49 -5.40
CA LYS A 3 50.54 -35.68 -4.47
C LYS A 3 49.75 -34.42 -4.06
N ARG A 4 49.32 -34.23 -2.80
CA ARG A 4 49.97 -33.84 -1.55
C ARG A 4 50.59 -32.44 -1.57
N GLN A 5 49.95 -31.58 -0.77
CA GLN A 5 50.48 -30.73 0.35
C GLN A 5 51.31 -29.50 0.00
N ALA A 6 50.86 -28.33 0.55
CA ALA A 6 51.68 -27.59 1.50
C ALA A 6 50.83 -26.58 2.26
N SER A 7 50.82 -26.79 3.58
CA SER A 7 50.38 -25.85 4.62
C SER A 7 51.46 -24.79 4.82
N THR A 8 51.06 -23.56 5.18
CA THR A 8 51.95 -22.60 5.85
C THR A 8 51.20 -21.93 6.99
N GLU A 9 51.56 -22.31 8.19
CA GLU A 9 51.30 -21.62 9.44
C GLU A 9 51.96 -20.24 9.45
N ILE A 10 51.30 -19.23 9.97
CA ILE A 10 51.93 -17.99 10.44
C ILE A 10 51.51 -17.79 11.90
N ALA A 11 52.54 -17.76 12.72
CA ALA A 11 52.53 -17.75 14.16
C ALA A 11 52.06 -16.45 14.78
N ASN A 12 51.44 -16.61 15.91
CA ASN A 12 51.06 -15.70 16.95
C ASN A 12 52.30 -14.96 17.53
N GLN A 13 52.29 -13.63 17.57
CA GLN A 13 53.16 -12.84 18.47
C GLN A 13 52.36 -11.78 19.19
N ALA A 14 52.28 -11.93 20.51
CA ALA A 14 51.73 -10.94 21.44
C ALA A 14 52.80 -9.88 21.77
N PRO A 15 52.46 -8.59 21.91
CA PRO A 15 53.39 -7.57 22.35
C PRO A 15 53.47 -7.47 23.90
N ALA A 16 54.69 -7.25 24.37
CA ALA A 16 55.14 -7.21 25.73
C ALA A 16 54.52 -6.11 26.60
N ARG A 17 54.30 -6.45 27.87
CA ARG A 17 53.90 -5.54 28.96
C ARG A 17 55.07 -4.62 29.36
N LYS A 18 54.83 -3.29 29.43
CA LYS A 18 55.71 -2.31 30.07
C LYS A 18 55.34 -2.14 31.57
N PRO A 19 56.31 -1.83 32.45
CA PRO A 19 56.11 -1.85 33.90
C PRO A 19 55.43 -0.59 34.44
N ARG A 20 54.64 -0.80 35.50
CA ARG A 20 53.95 0.26 36.27
C ARG A 20 54.96 1.13 37.03
N ARG A 21 54.91 2.45 36.79
CA ARG A 21 55.47 3.46 37.70
C ARG A 21 54.43 3.82 38.77
N ARG A 22 54.83 3.70 40.04
CA ARG A 22 54.18 4.30 41.20
C ARG A 22 54.42 5.81 41.17
N ALA A 23 53.40 6.61 41.31
CA ALA A 23 53.51 7.98 41.84
C ALA A 23 52.28 8.23 42.69
N SER A 24 52.52 8.52 43.93
CA SER A 24 51.64 9.07 44.95
C SER A 24 51.40 10.53 44.66
N GLU A 25 50.14 10.94 44.75
CA GLU A 25 49.75 12.23 45.32
C GLU A 25 48.22 12.32 45.31
N ALA A 26 47.65 12.37 46.48
CA ALA A 26 46.23 12.52 46.71
C ALA A 26 45.84 14.00 46.50
N SER A 27 45.04 14.28 45.45
CA SER A 27 44.29 15.51 45.35
C SER A 27 42.82 15.18 45.61
N ALA A 28 42.24 15.77 46.66
CA ALA A 28 40.84 15.64 47.02
C ALA A 28 39.94 16.21 45.92
N GLU A 29 39.15 15.33 45.30
CA GLU A 29 38.06 15.76 44.40
C GLU A 29 36.92 16.39 45.25
N PRO A 30 36.27 17.46 44.78
CA PRO A 30 35.17 18.05 45.48
C PRO A 30 33.98 17.08 45.50
N VAL A 31 33.42 16.87 46.70
CA VAL A 31 32.18 16.10 46.91
C VAL A 31 31.05 16.81 46.16
N VAL A 32 30.69 16.32 44.99
CA VAL A 32 29.49 16.75 44.29
C VAL A 32 28.31 16.18 45.06
N GLU A 33 27.64 17.07 45.81
CA GLU A 33 26.40 16.79 46.50
C GLU A 33 25.40 16.26 45.48
N ARG A 34 25.02 14.98 45.55
CA ARG A 34 24.02 14.38 44.72
C ARG A 34 22.67 15.02 45.02
N VAL A 35 22.26 15.97 44.20
CA VAL A 35 20.90 16.47 44.19
C VAL A 35 19.95 15.30 44.16
N PRO A 36 19.04 15.11 45.12
CA PRO A 36 18.10 14.00 45.12
C PRO A 36 17.25 14.12 43.88
N ARG A 37 17.27 13.08 43.04
CA ARG A 37 16.37 12.97 41.86
C ARG A 37 14.96 13.15 42.40
N LYS A 38 14.27 14.24 41.99
CA LYS A 38 12.84 14.45 42.24
C LYS A 38 12.15 13.12 41.92
N ARG A 39 11.46 12.55 42.90
CA ARG A 39 10.55 11.41 42.68
C ARG A 39 9.55 11.87 41.63
N ASP A 40 9.59 11.20 40.51
CA ASP A 40 8.72 11.42 39.36
C ASP A 40 7.28 11.06 39.80
N VAL A 41 6.53 12.05 40.28
CA VAL A 41 5.10 11.89 40.67
C VAL A 41 4.31 11.92 39.37
N ARG A 42 4.49 10.91 38.55
CA ARG A 42 3.65 10.74 37.36
C ARG A 42 2.25 10.28 37.79
N PRO A 43 1.18 10.76 37.15
CA PRO A 43 -0.16 10.28 37.43
C PRO A 43 -0.24 8.74 37.32
N LYS A 44 -1.10 8.11 38.12
CA LYS A 44 -1.34 6.67 38.05
C LYS A 44 -1.94 6.36 36.67
N GLY A 45 -1.12 5.94 35.70
CA GLY A 45 -1.54 5.54 34.36
C GLY A 45 -1.73 4.03 34.27
N ARG A 46 -2.54 3.61 33.29
CA ARG A 46 -2.65 2.19 32.87
C ARG A 46 -1.28 1.71 32.36
N GLN A 47 -0.89 0.50 32.67
CA GLN A 47 0.36 -0.08 32.18
C GLN A 47 0.09 -1.18 31.15
N ALA A 48 0.85 -1.16 30.03
CA ALA A 48 0.84 -2.18 29.00
C ALA A 48 2.28 -2.50 28.54
N ASP A 49 2.53 -3.74 28.17
CA ASP A 49 3.79 -4.12 27.54
C ASP A 49 3.89 -3.54 26.14
N PHE A 50 2.75 -3.49 25.44
CA PHE A 50 2.64 -3.02 24.08
C PHE A 50 1.38 -2.18 23.86
N VAL A 51 1.55 -0.97 23.35
CA VAL A 51 0.45 -0.13 22.89
C VAL A 51 0.54 -0.02 21.38
N VAL A 52 -0.57 -0.32 20.70
CA VAL A 52 -0.72 -0.21 19.25
C VAL A 52 -1.67 0.94 18.95
N ILE A 53 -1.22 1.93 18.21
CA ILE A 53 -2.02 3.07 17.76
C ILE A 53 -2.46 2.84 16.32
N GLY A 54 -3.76 2.62 16.13
CA GLY A 54 -4.41 2.30 14.87
C GLY A 54 -4.75 0.82 14.71
N ALA A 55 -6.04 0.51 14.53
CA ALA A 55 -6.58 -0.82 14.30
C ALA A 55 -6.74 -1.15 12.81
N GLY A 56 -5.85 -0.65 11.96
CA GLY A 56 -5.71 -1.09 10.58
C GLY A 56 -5.07 -2.48 10.47
N SER A 57 -4.86 -2.96 9.25
CA SER A 57 -4.38 -4.32 8.98
C SER A 57 -3.09 -4.67 9.70
N GLY A 58 -2.11 -3.77 9.72
CA GLY A 58 -0.83 -3.95 10.42
C GLY A 58 -0.99 -3.94 11.93
N GLY A 59 -1.77 -2.99 12.46
CA GLY A 59 -2.01 -2.86 13.91
C GLY A 59 -2.74 -4.06 14.50
N VAL A 60 -3.83 -4.52 13.87
CA VAL A 60 -4.57 -5.72 14.28
C VAL A 60 -3.68 -6.97 14.25
N ALA A 61 -2.90 -7.14 13.17
CA ALA A 61 -2.01 -8.28 13.03
C ALA A 61 -0.93 -8.29 14.12
N SER A 62 -0.34 -7.12 14.41
CA SER A 62 0.68 -6.96 15.45
C SER A 62 0.13 -7.16 16.85
N ALA A 63 -1.02 -6.53 17.17
CA ALA A 63 -1.65 -6.64 18.49
C ALA A 63 -2.00 -8.08 18.84
N ARG A 64 -2.67 -8.80 17.93
CA ARG A 64 -3.02 -10.21 18.12
C ARG A 64 -1.79 -11.10 18.27
N ARG A 65 -0.76 -10.85 17.48
CA ARG A 65 0.48 -11.64 17.52
C ARG A 65 1.26 -11.42 18.81
N ALA A 66 1.34 -10.17 19.29
CA ALA A 66 1.97 -9.85 20.56
C ALA A 66 1.24 -10.46 21.75
N ALA A 67 -0.10 -10.38 21.76
CA ALA A 67 -0.93 -11.01 22.77
C ALA A 67 -0.78 -12.54 22.79
N ALA A 68 -0.64 -13.18 21.62
CA ALA A 68 -0.38 -14.62 21.52
C ALA A 68 0.99 -15.02 22.12
N HIS A 69 1.92 -14.08 22.27
CA HIS A 69 3.18 -14.26 23.00
C HIS A 69 3.07 -13.90 24.49
N GLY A 70 1.88 -13.62 25.00
CA GLY A 70 1.64 -13.30 26.41
C GLY A 70 1.82 -11.84 26.79
N ALA A 71 2.07 -10.93 25.83
CA ALA A 71 2.17 -9.51 26.12
C ALA A 71 0.79 -8.91 26.50
N LYS A 72 0.80 -8.00 27.48
CA LYS A 72 -0.37 -7.17 27.81
C LYS A 72 -0.48 -6.07 26.76
N VAL A 73 -1.47 -6.18 25.85
CA VAL A 73 -1.65 -5.30 24.70
C VAL A 73 -2.86 -4.40 24.85
N ILE A 74 -2.67 -3.09 24.63
CA ILE A 74 -3.75 -2.12 24.44
C ILE A 74 -3.67 -1.66 22.98
N LEU A 75 -4.81 -1.75 22.28
CA LEU A 75 -5.00 -1.26 20.92
C LEU A 75 -5.91 -0.03 20.96
N VAL A 76 -5.40 1.11 20.48
CA VAL A 76 -6.17 2.36 20.43
C VAL A 76 -6.61 2.62 19.00
N GLU A 77 -7.92 2.84 18.80
CA GLU A 77 -8.51 3.16 17.49
C GLU A 77 -9.50 4.32 17.63
N ARG A 78 -9.40 5.29 16.73
CA ARG A 78 -10.29 6.49 16.74
C ARG A 78 -11.59 6.29 15.96
N ASP A 79 -11.59 5.31 15.02
CA ASP A 79 -12.67 5.06 14.08
C ASP A 79 -13.04 3.55 14.09
N ALA A 80 -13.54 3.01 13.00
CA ALA A 80 -13.90 1.62 12.87
C ALA A 80 -12.66 0.70 12.77
N ILE A 81 -12.72 -0.45 13.46
CA ILE A 81 -11.67 -1.47 13.42
C ILE A 81 -11.56 -2.04 11.99
N GLY A 82 -10.33 -2.29 11.52
CA GLY A 82 -10.04 -2.80 10.16
C GLY A 82 -9.33 -1.77 9.29
N GLY A 83 -9.37 -0.48 9.67
CA GLY A 83 -8.69 0.62 8.98
C GLY A 83 -9.19 0.82 7.54
N THR A 84 -8.40 1.52 6.74
CA THR A 84 -8.77 1.87 5.35
C THR A 84 -9.12 0.64 4.50
N CYS A 85 -8.34 -0.43 4.57
CA CYS A 85 -8.55 -1.61 3.73
C CYS A 85 -9.95 -2.21 3.86
N VAL A 86 -10.45 -2.36 5.10
CA VAL A 86 -11.76 -2.96 5.38
C VAL A 86 -12.89 -1.96 5.17
N ASN A 87 -12.72 -0.72 5.61
CA ASN A 87 -13.83 0.22 5.71
C ASN A 87 -14.05 1.09 4.48
N ARG A 88 -12.97 1.49 3.78
CA ARG A 88 -13.02 2.46 2.68
C ARG A 88 -11.89 2.28 1.64
N GLY A 89 -11.53 1.02 1.37
CA GLY A 89 -10.42 0.69 0.46
C GLY A 89 -10.61 -0.65 -0.24
N CYS A 90 -9.68 -1.58 0.00
CA CYS A 90 -9.54 -2.84 -0.73
C CYS A 90 -10.83 -3.66 -0.78
N VAL A 91 -11.50 -3.85 0.37
CA VAL A 91 -12.70 -4.69 0.46
C VAL A 91 -13.89 -4.05 -0.27
N PRO A 92 -14.35 -2.84 0.11
CA PRO A 92 -15.51 -2.25 -0.52
C PRO A 92 -15.31 -2.00 -2.02
N LYS A 93 -14.12 -1.53 -2.46
CA LYS A 93 -13.87 -1.29 -3.89
C LYS A 93 -13.86 -2.59 -4.70
N LYS A 94 -13.33 -3.70 -4.14
CA LYS A 94 -13.32 -5.00 -4.83
C LYS A 94 -14.74 -5.54 -4.97
N MET A 95 -15.59 -5.38 -3.96
CA MET A 95 -17.01 -5.76 -4.05
C MET A 95 -17.75 -4.92 -5.08
N LEU A 96 -17.52 -3.60 -5.13
CA LEU A 96 -18.09 -2.73 -6.17
C LEU A 96 -17.60 -3.13 -7.57
N SER A 97 -16.33 -3.51 -7.71
CA SER A 97 -15.78 -4.02 -8.98
C SER A 97 -16.48 -5.31 -9.42
N TYR A 98 -16.80 -6.23 -8.50
CA TYR A 98 -17.57 -7.44 -8.80
C TYR A 98 -19.01 -7.11 -9.23
N GLY A 99 -19.70 -6.25 -8.46
CA GLY A 99 -21.05 -5.82 -8.81
C GLY A 99 -21.11 -5.18 -10.19
N ALA A 100 -20.16 -4.28 -10.48
CA ALA A 100 -20.00 -3.68 -11.80
C ALA A 100 -19.74 -4.73 -12.90
N GLY A 101 -18.98 -5.81 -12.61
CA GLY A 101 -18.74 -6.92 -13.52
C GLY A 101 -20.02 -7.67 -13.88
N TRP A 102 -20.76 -8.05 -12.87
CA TRP A 102 -22.03 -8.77 -13.06
C TRP A 102 -23.06 -7.92 -13.81
N ALA A 103 -23.21 -6.64 -13.48
CA ALA A 103 -24.09 -5.72 -14.20
C ALA A 103 -23.73 -5.62 -15.68
N SER A 104 -22.43 -5.56 -16.02
CA SER A 104 -21.95 -5.54 -17.40
C SER A 104 -22.29 -6.81 -18.17
N ILE A 105 -22.08 -7.99 -17.55
CA ILE A 105 -22.43 -9.29 -18.16
C ILE A 105 -23.94 -9.38 -18.38
N LEU A 106 -24.75 -9.03 -17.39
CA LEU A 106 -26.21 -9.06 -17.49
C LEU A 106 -26.72 -8.09 -18.58
N SER A 107 -26.13 -6.91 -18.71
CA SER A 107 -26.51 -5.96 -19.76
C SER A 107 -26.22 -6.49 -21.15
N THR A 108 -25.12 -7.20 -21.33
CA THR A 108 -24.72 -7.79 -22.61
C THR A 108 -25.59 -9.01 -22.98
N CYS A 109 -25.84 -9.91 -22.01
CA CYS A 109 -26.49 -11.18 -22.26
C CYS A 109 -28.03 -11.12 -22.18
N LEU A 110 -28.59 -10.19 -21.39
CA LEU A 110 -30.02 -10.18 -21.05
C LEU A 110 -30.70 -8.84 -21.34
N SER A 111 -30.06 -7.94 -22.08
CA SER A 111 -30.58 -6.57 -22.37
C SER A 111 -30.92 -5.81 -21.08
N HIS A 112 -30.23 -6.12 -19.98
CA HIS A 112 -30.40 -5.43 -18.71
C HIS A 112 -29.81 -4.03 -18.80
N THR A 113 -30.55 -3.00 -18.43
CA THR A 113 -30.06 -1.63 -18.35
C THR A 113 -29.50 -1.37 -16.96
N GLY A 114 -28.24 -1.75 -16.74
CA GLY A 114 -27.53 -1.44 -15.49
C GLY A 114 -27.50 0.07 -15.20
N GLY A 115 -27.47 0.45 -13.93
CA GLY A 115 -27.44 1.86 -13.56
C GLY A 115 -27.49 2.16 -12.06
N LYS A 116 -28.21 3.23 -11.71
CA LYS A 116 -28.28 3.76 -10.34
C LYS A 116 -28.84 2.79 -9.31
N GLU A 117 -29.76 1.92 -9.70
CA GLU A 117 -30.35 0.90 -8.82
C GLU A 117 -29.34 -0.18 -8.45
N ASP A 118 -28.53 -0.63 -9.42
CA ASP A 118 -27.47 -1.59 -9.17
C ASP A 118 -26.41 -1.06 -8.19
N TRP A 119 -26.14 0.24 -8.23
CA TRP A 119 -25.26 0.88 -7.26
C TRP A 119 -25.83 0.82 -5.84
N ARG A 120 -27.11 1.16 -5.69
CA ARG A 120 -27.76 1.14 -4.37
C ARG A 120 -27.71 -0.23 -3.73
N ASP A 121 -28.03 -1.26 -4.50
CA ASP A 121 -27.98 -2.65 -4.05
C ASP A 121 -26.55 -3.09 -3.72
N ALA A 122 -25.58 -2.69 -4.54
CA ALA A 122 -24.17 -2.98 -4.29
C ALA A 122 -23.67 -2.32 -3.00
N ILE A 123 -24.00 -1.04 -2.75
CA ILE A 123 -23.58 -0.32 -1.53
C ILE A 123 -24.22 -0.94 -0.28
N VAL A 124 -25.47 -1.38 -0.32
CA VAL A 124 -26.12 -2.08 0.80
C VAL A 124 -25.34 -3.37 1.15
N ARG A 125 -24.99 -4.17 0.14
CA ARG A 125 -24.22 -5.42 0.32
C ARG A 125 -22.80 -5.13 0.80
N VAL A 126 -22.14 -4.12 0.28
CA VAL A 126 -20.81 -3.67 0.71
C VAL A 126 -20.84 -3.28 2.19
N ASN A 127 -21.80 -2.44 2.59
CA ASN A 127 -21.90 -1.98 3.98
C ASN A 127 -22.20 -3.13 4.95
N ALA A 128 -23.04 -4.09 4.56
CA ALA A 128 -23.31 -5.29 5.35
C ALA A 128 -22.03 -6.12 5.56
N GLU A 129 -21.24 -6.34 4.51
CA GLU A 129 -19.99 -7.09 4.61
C GLU A 129 -18.92 -6.34 5.43
N VAL A 130 -18.78 -5.03 5.25
CA VAL A 130 -17.89 -4.19 6.07
C VAL A 130 -18.26 -4.29 7.55
N ALA A 131 -19.55 -4.18 7.89
CA ALA A 131 -20.04 -4.33 9.27
C ALA A 131 -19.73 -5.73 9.85
N ARG A 132 -19.94 -6.78 9.05
CA ARG A 132 -19.61 -8.17 9.45
C ARG A 132 -18.11 -8.33 9.70
N LEU A 133 -17.26 -7.76 8.85
CA LEU A 133 -15.81 -7.79 9.02
C LEU A 133 -15.36 -7.04 10.27
N ASN A 134 -15.90 -5.84 10.51
CA ASN A 134 -15.61 -5.06 11.73
C ASN A 134 -15.92 -5.87 13.00
N ALA A 135 -17.10 -6.50 13.05
CA ALA A 135 -17.49 -7.37 14.15
C ALA A 135 -16.53 -8.56 14.33
N SER A 136 -16.17 -9.23 13.22
CA SER A 136 -15.21 -10.33 13.22
C SER A 136 -13.82 -9.93 13.70
N TYR A 137 -13.30 -8.76 13.28
CA TYR A 137 -12.00 -8.24 13.73
C TYR A 137 -12.05 -7.93 15.24
N LYS A 138 -13.11 -7.27 15.72
CA LYS A 138 -13.32 -6.98 17.15
C LYS A 138 -13.36 -8.27 17.98
N GLN A 139 -14.13 -9.25 17.53
CA GLN A 139 -14.21 -10.56 18.20
C GLN A 139 -12.84 -11.22 18.32
N ARG A 140 -12.08 -11.30 17.21
CA ARG A 140 -10.74 -11.92 17.20
C ARG A 140 -9.70 -11.18 18.06
N LEU A 141 -9.84 -9.88 18.24
CA LEU A 141 -9.01 -9.10 19.16
C LEU A 141 -9.35 -9.42 20.60
N ASN A 142 -10.63 -9.47 20.95
CA ASN A 142 -11.11 -9.83 22.30
C ASN A 142 -10.70 -11.27 22.67
N GLU A 143 -10.89 -12.23 21.76
CA GLU A 143 -10.46 -13.63 21.94
C GLU A 143 -8.94 -13.76 22.16
N ALA A 144 -8.15 -12.88 21.55
CA ALA A 144 -6.70 -12.80 21.77
C ALA A 144 -6.32 -12.11 23.09
N GLY A 145 -7.27 -11.57 23.86
CA GLY A 145 -6.99 -10.82 25.09
C GLY A 145 -6.45 -9.41 24.88
N VAL A 146 -6.68 -8.83 23.69
CA VAL A 146 -6.29 -7.44 23.41
C VAL A 146 -7.34 -6.49 23.99
N GLU A 147 -6.90 -5.55 24.81
CA GLU A 147 -7.75 -4.48 25.34
C GLU A 147 -7.92 -3.39 24.28
N ILE A 148 -9.16 -3.11 23.87
CA ILE A 148 -9.47 -2.13 22.81
C ILE A 148 -9.94 -0.83 23.44
N TRP A 149 -9.28 0.27 23.08
CA TRP A 149 -9.65 1.62 23.49
C TRP A 149 -10.11 2.44 22.28
N HIS A 150 -11.26 3.06 22.40
CA HIS A 150 -11.78 3.97 21.38
C HIS A 150 -11.38 5.40 21.68
N GLY A 151 -10.74 6.07 20.73
CA GLY A 151 -10.33 7.46 20.85
C GLY A 151 -9.07 7.80 20.07
N THR A 152 -8.74 9.09 20.05
CA THR A 152 -7.51 9.60 19.42
C THR A 152 -6.38 9.53 20.43
N ALA A 153 -5.32 8.79 20.08
CA ALA A 153 -4.08 8.70 20.85
C ALA A 153 -3.16 9.86 20.52
N GLN A 154 -2.46 10.39 21.51
CA GLN A 154 -1.36 11.34 21.36
C GLN A 154 -0.28 11.08 22.42
N PHE A 155 0.95 11.43 22.13
CA PHE A 155 2.02 11.37 23.12
C PHE A 155 2.02 12.66 23.96
N ASN A 156 2.28 12.51 25.27
CA ASN A 156 2.63 13.63 26.12
C ASN A 156 4.16 13.83 26.17
N ASP A 157 4.63 14.89 26.81
CA ASP A 157 6.05 15.22 26.92
C ASP A 157 6.87 14.16 27.68
N ALA A 158 6.22 13.31 28.47
CA ALA A 158 6.87 12.20 29.18
C ALA A 158 7.01 10.92 28.32
N GLY A 159 6.43 10.92 27.11
CA GLY A 159 6.39 9.77 26.20
C GLY A 159 5.30 8.74 26.54
N ASP A 160 4.38 9.06 27.46
CA ASP A 160 3.20 8.27 27.72
C ASP A 160 2.13 8.57 26.66
N ILE A 161 1.20 7.64 26.44
CA ILE A 161 0.12 7.79 25.47
C ILE A 161 -1.13 8.28 26.21
N VAL A 162 -1.75 9.34 25.68
CA VAL A 162 -2.97 9.94 26.20
C VAL A 162 -4.11 9.64 25.25
N VAL A 163 -5.24 9.16 25.80
CA VAL A 163 -6.50 8.93 25.08
C VAL A 163 -7.62 9.57 25.88
N GLY A 164 -8.16 10.69 25.43
CA GLY A 164 -9.05 11.50 26.24
C GLY A 164 -8.38 11.98 27.54
N ASN A 165 -8.92 11.59 28.69
CA ASN A 165 -8.37 11.90 30.02
C ASN A 165 -7.48 10.79 30.61
N GLU A 166 -7.34 9.68 29.92
CA GLU A 166 -6.62 8.51 30.40
C GLU A 166 -5.17 8.51 29.90
N VAL A 167 -4.25 8.04 30.74
CA VAL A 167 -2.82 7.92 30.44
C VAL A 167 -2.41 6.46 30.41
N ILE A 168 -1.72 6.04 29.35
CA ILE A 168 -1.20 4.69 29.18
C ILE A 168 0.33 4.74 29.16
N ARG A 169 0.98 3.99 30.02
CA ARG A 169 2.43 3.77 30.02
C ARG A 169 2.74 2.50 29.25
N ALA A 170 3.46 2.66 28.16
CA ALA A 170 3.82 1.55 27.27
C ALA A 170 5.26 1.13 27.44
N GLY A 171 5.51 -0.17 27.54
CA GLY A 171 6.86 -0.72 27.41
C GLY A 171 7.39 -0.52 25.99
N LYS A 172 6.54 -0.75 25.00
CA LYS A 172 6.75 -0.48 23.57
C LYS A 172 5.51 0.12 22.96
N THR A 173 5.68 1.02 21.98
CA THR A 173 4.58 1.61 21.21
C THR A 173 4.76 1.32 19.73
N LEU A 174 3.69 0.93 19.08
CA LEU A 174 3.62 0.79 17.63
C LEU A 174 2.66 1.84 17.05
N ILE A 175 3.14 2.65 16.14
CA ILE A 175 2.34 3.55 15.32
C ILE A 175 1.98 2.79 14.03
N ALA A 176 0.68 2.52 13.83
CA ALA A 176 0.11 1.80 12.69
C ALA A 176 -1.10 2.55 12.13
N THR A 177 -1.02 3.88 12.13
CA THR A 177 -2.11 4.80 11.80
C THR A 177 -2.42 4.91 10.32
N GLY A 178 -1.57 4.31 9.46
CA GLY A 178 -1.77 4.29 8.03
C GLY A 178 -1.62 5.65 7.35
N ALA A 179 -2.38 5.84 6.27
CA ALA A 179 -2.38 7.07 5.47
C ALA A 179 -3.81 7.51 5.11
N SER A 180 -3.99 8.79 4.80
CA SER A 180 -5.24 9.40 4.30
C SER A 180 -5.04 9.99 2.90
N PRO A 181 -6.12 10.19 2.13
CA PRO A 181 -6.05 10.94 0.88
C PRO A 181 -5.38 12.31 1.05
N ILE A 182 -4.71 12.78 0.01
CA ILE A 182 -4.18 14.14 -0.06
C ILE A 182 -5.28 15.03 -0.62
N ASP A 183 -5.54 16.15 0.05
CA ASP A 183 -6.46 17.17 -0.42
C ASP A 183 -5.91 17.82 -1.70
N LEU A 184 -6.79 18.21 -2.61
CA LEU A 184 -6.38 18.85 -3.86
C LEU A 184 -5.89 20.30 -3.57
N PRO A 185 -4.59 20.62 -3.77
CA PRO A 185 -4.02 21.88 -3.32
C PRO A 185 -4.22 23.03 -4.33
N VAL A 186 -5.48 23.25 -4.73
CA VAL A 186 -5.89 24.34 -5.63
C VAL A 186 -7.10 25.06 -5.06
N PRO A 187 -7.38 26.31 -5.46
CA PRO A 187 -8.61 27.01 -5.07
C PRO A 187 -9.84 26.16 -5.39
N GLY A 188 -10.72 25.95 -4.40
CA GLY A 188 -11.91 25.09 -4.49
C GLY A 188 -11.64 23.60 -4.40
N GLY A 189 -10.40 23.19 -4.11
CA GLY A 189 -10.04 21.78 -3.95
C GLY A 189 -10.71 21.10 -2.75
N GLU A 190 -11.12 21.87 -1.74
CA GLU A 190 -11.90 21.42 -0.59
C GLU A 190 -13.32 20.97 -0.93
N LEU A 191 -13.83 21.34 -2.11
CA LEU A 191 -15.15 20.95 -2.61
C LEU A 191 -15.14 19.52 -3.20
N VAL A 192 -13.95 18.99 -3.49
CA VAL A 192 -13.78 17.74 -4.23
C VAL A 192 -13.80 16.55 -3.28
N SER A 193 -14.57 15.52 -3.64
CA SER A 193 -14.60 14.26 -2.89
C SER A 193 -13.26 13.54 -2.95
N SER A 194 -12.96 12.76 -1.91
CA SER A 194 -11.88 11.79 -1.90
C SER A 194 -12.37 10.38 -2.26
N SER A 195 -11.46 9.42 -2.42
CA SER A 195 -11.82 8.02 -2.61
C SER A 195 -12.60 7.43 -1.42
N ASP A 196 -12.42 7.97 -0.22
CA ASP A 196 -13.09 7.51 0.98
C ASP A 196 -14.59 7.84 0.96
N ASP A 197 -14.97 8.97 0.34
CA ASP A 197 -16.35 9.45 0.25
C ASP A 197 -17.23 8.62 -0.69
N VAL A 198 -16.65 8.02 -1.73
CA VAL A 198 -17.36 7.20 -2.72
C VAL A 198 -18.16 6.07 -2.05
N PHE A 199 -17.64 5.48 -0.99
CA PHE A 199 -18.29 4.38 -0.28
C PHE A 199 -19.48 4.83 0.59
N THR A 200 -19.70 6.13 0.74
CA THR A 200 -20.85 6.71 1.44
C THR A 200 -21.98 7.12 0.49
N TRP A 201 -21.74 7.14 -0.83
CA TRP A 201 -22.73 7.59 -1.80
C TRP A 201 -23.90 6.62 -1.90
N GLN A 202 -25.11 7.15 -1.69
CA GLN A 202 -26.34 6.38 -1.85
C GLN A 202 -26.76 6.25 -3.32
N THR A 203 -26.29 7.16 -4.17
CA THR A 203 -26.53 7.15 -5.62
C THR A 203 -25.27 7.61 -6.32
N VAL A 204 -25.05 7.11 -7.55
CA VAL A 204 -23.96 7.61 -8.41
C VAL A 204 -24.37 8.87 -9.17
N PRO A 205 -23.45 9.80 -9.43
CA PRO A 205 -23.69 10.95 -10.30
C PRO A 205 -23.86 10.51 -11.76
N GLY A 206 -24.47 11.33 -12.60
CA GLY A 206 -24.54 11.06 -14.04
C GLY A 206 -23.20 11.30 -14.75
N SER A 207 -22.32 12.14 -14.18
CA SER A 207 -20.99 12.42 -14.69
C SER A 207 -20.02 12.81 -13.56
N ILE A 208 -18.74 12.51 -13.74
CA ILE A 208 -17.69 12.79 -12.76
C ILE A 208 -16.38 13.15 -13.44
N VAL A 209 -15.63 14.08 -12.81
CA VAL A 209 -14.22 14.30 -13.09
C VAL A 209 -13.41 13.58 -12.03
N VAL A 210 -12.55 12.65 -12.44
CA VAL A 210 -11.57 11.98 -11.56
C VAL A 210 -10.20 12.61 -11.79
N ILE A 211 -9.56 13.10 -10.74
CA ILE A 211 -8.26 13.78 -10.79
C ILE A 211 -7.18 12.84 -10.26
N GLY A 212 -6.22 12.48 -11.10
CA GLY A 212 -5.09 11.59 -10.80
C GLY A 212 -4.89 10.49 -11.83
N GLY A 213 -3.67 9.93 -11.90
CA GLY A 213 -3.28 8.84 -12.81
C GLY A 213 -2.87 7.56 -12.09
N GLY A 214 -2.97 7.52 -10.75
CA GLY A 214 -2.61 6.38 -9.92
C GLY A 214 -3.68 5.28 -9.88
N TYR A 215 -3.38 4.17 -9.18
CA TYR A 215 -4.27 3.00 -9.13
C TYR A 215 -5.66 3.31 -8.55
N ILE A 216 -5.76 4.22 -7.56
CA ILE A 216 -7.07 4.62 -7.00
C ILE A 216 -7.91 5.34 -8.04
N ALA A 217 -7.32 6.30 -8.76
CA ALA A 217 -8.01 7.04 -9.82
C ALA A 217 -8.52 6.10 -10.92
N VAL A 218 -7.65 5.21 -11.40
CA VAL A 218 -7.96 4.21 -12.44
C VAL A 218 -9.07 3.26 -11.99
N GLU A 219 -9.00 2.73 -10.76
CA GLU A 219 -10.02 1.84 -10.20
C GLU A 219 -11.38 2.54 -10.07
N MET A 220 -11.40 3.76 -9.50
CA MET A 220 -12.65 4.53 -9.34
C MET A 220 -13.25 4.91 -10.70
N ALA A 221 -12.44 5.38 -11.65
CA ALA A 221 -12.87 5.68 -13.00
C ALA A 221 -13.51 4.45 -13.68
N SER A 222 -12.83 3.30 -13.60
CA SER A 222 -13.30 2.04 -14.17
C SER A 222 -14.59 1.55 -13.51
N ILE A 223 -14.66 1.53 -12.17
CA ILE A 223 -15.85 1.08 -11.43
C ILE A 223 -17.05 1.98 -11.74
N LEU A 224 -16.89 3.30 -11.61
CA LEU A 224 -18.00 4.25 -11.81
C LEU A 224 -18.52 4.24 -13.26
N SER A 225 -17.62 4.16 -14.25
CA SER A 225 -18.00 4.03 -15.65
C SER A 225 -18.93 2.83 -15.90
N ARG A 226 -18.67 1.69 -15.24
CA ARG A 226 -19.48 0.47 -15.37
C ARG A 226 -20.85 0.58 -14.68
N TYR A 227 -21.01 1.49 -13.72
CA TYR A 227 -22.32 1.87 -13.17
C TYR A 227 -23.00 2.99 -13.99
N GLY A 228 -22.55 3.23 -15.24
CA GLY A 228 -23.17 4.16 -16.18
C GLY A 228 -22.79 5.63 -15.97
N VAL A 229 -21.78 5.93 -15.15
CA VAL A 229 -21.29 7.29 -14.94
C VAL A 229 -20.40 7.72 -16.12
N LYS A 230 -20.63 8.90 -16.69
CA LYS A 230 -19.71 9.49 -17.67
C LYS A 230 -18.46 10.01 -16.95
N VAL A 231 -17.28 9.49 -17.30
CA VAL A 231 -16.03 9.76 -16.59
C VAL A 231 -15.08 10.55 -17.46
N ASP A 232 -14.59 11.67 -16.95
CA ASP A 232 -13.40 12.37 -17.40
C ASP A 232 -12.27 12.11 -16.39
N LEU A 233 -11.12 11.63 -16.86
CA LEU A 233 -9.95 11.34 -16.06
C LEU A 233 -8.85 12.34 -16.38
N LEU A 234 -8.54 13.26 -15.44
CA LEU A 234 -7.50 14.26 -15.57
C LEU A 234 -6.19 13.72 -14.98
N VAL A 235 -5.19 13.52 -15.80
CA VAL A 235 -3.90 12.90 -15.45
C VAL A 235 -2.79 13.91 -15.67
N ARG A 236 -2.07 14.27 -14.60
CA ARG A 236 -0.95 15.21 -14.69
C ARG A 236 0.22 14.66 -15.51
N GLU A 237 0.48 13.37 -15.37
CA GLU A 237 1.53 12.66 -16.10
C GLU A 237 1.12 12.41 -17.57
N ASP A 238 2.07 11.92 -18.38
CA ASP A 238 1.85 11.53 -19.77
C ASP A 238 1.23 10.14 -19.94
N ARG A 239 1.03 9.40 -18.85
CA ARG A 239 0.49 8.04 -18.84
C ARG A 239 -0.24 7.69 -17.55
N LEU A 240 -1.08 6.67 -17.59
CA LEU A 240 -1.67 6.05 -16.41
C LEU A 240 -0.63 5.20 -15.68
N LEU A 241 -0.81 5.03 -14.37
CA LEU A 241 -0.02 4.12 -13.55
C LEU A 241 1.49 4.28 -13.75
N PRO A 242 2.09 5.45 -13.51
CA PRO A 242 3.47 5.76 -13.90
C PRO A 242 4.54 4.85 -13.30
N LYS A 243 4.19 4.10 -12.25
CA LYS A 243 5.08 3.10 -11.61
C LYS A 243 4.96 1.69 -12.21
N PHE A 244 4.03 1.47 -13.13
CA PHE A 244 3.83 0.19 -13.80
C PHE A 244 4.58 0.15 -15.13
N ASP A 245 4.66 -1.04 -15.72
CA ASP A 245 5.28 -1.21 -17.03
C ASP A 245 4.57 -0.38 -18.11
N HIS A 246 5.35 0.21 -19.01
CA HIS A 246 4.85 1.14 -20.01
C HIS A 246 3.81 0.51 -20.94
N ASP A 247 4.07 -0.71 -21.43
CA ASP A 247 3.17 -1.39 -22.37
C ASP A 247 1.82 -1.73 -21.75
N ILE A 248 1.83 -2.10 -20.46
CA ILE A 248 0.61 -2.36 -19.70
C ILE A 248 -0.17 -1.07 -19.45
N SER A 249 0.53 0.02 -19.12
CA SER A 249 -0.10 1.33 -18.93
C SER A 249 -0.74 1.86 -20.21
N ALA A 250 -0.08 1.70 -21.35
CA ALA A 250 -0.60 2.08 -22.66
C ALA A 250 -1.84 1.24 -23.04
N ALA A 251 -1.73 -0.09 -22.90
CA ALA A 251 -2.84 -0.99 -23.19
C ALA A 251 -4.08 -0.72 -22.31
N LEU A 252 -3.84 -0.36 -21.03
CA LEU A 252 -4.93 0.02 -20.13
C LEU A 252 -5.61 1.32 -20.61
N ALA A 253 -4.85 2.32 -21.00
CA ALA A 253 -5.42 3.57 -21.49
C ALA A 253 -6.31 3.33 -22.73
N GLU A 254 -5.83 2.53 -23.70
CA GLU A 254 -6.60 2.09 -24.86
C GLU A 254 -7.92 1.40 -24.44
N ALA A 255 -7.85 0.48 -23.48
CA ALA A 255 -9.01 -0.26 -23.00
C ALA A 255 -10.04 0.64 -22.30
N LEU A 256 -9.60 1.60 -21.49
CA LEU A 256 -10.48 2.53 -20.79
C LEU A 256 -11.15 3.51 -21.76
N VAL A 257 -10.42 4.01 -22.77
CA VAL A 257 -10.97 4.87 -23.83
C VAL A 257 -12.02 4.10 -24.65
N ALA A 258 -11.75 2.85 -25.01
CA ALA A 258 -12.71 2.00 -25.71
C ALA A 258 -14.02 1.78 -24.91
N LYS A 259 -13.97 1.90 -23.58
CA LYS A 259 -15.12 1.83 -22.66
C LYS A 259 -15.79 3.20 -22.42
N GLY A 260 -15.38 4.25 -23.16
CA GLY A 260 -15.98 5.57 -23.11
C GLY A 260 -15.46 6.51 -22.01
N ILE A 261 -14.38 6.16 -21.31
CA ILE A 261 -13.70 7.06 -20.37
C ILE A 261 -12.86 8.05 -21.19
N ARG A 262 -13.05 9.35 -20.97
CA ARG A 262 -12.23 10.39 -21.58
C ARG A 262 -11.00 10.63 -20.71
N ILE A 263 -9.80 10.42 -21.27
CA ILE A 263 -8.54 10.61 -20.56
C ILE A 263 -7.84 11.86 -21.10
N HIS A 264 -7.51 12.77 -20.20
CA HIS A 264 -6.77 14.01 -20.48
C HIS A 264 -5.40 13.90 -19.84
N PHE A 265 -4.38 13.54 -20.64
CA PHE A 265 -3.00 13.47 -20.18
C PHE A 265 -2.34 14.87 -20.10
N ARG A 266 -1.30 15.02 -19.28
CA ARG A 266 -0.59 16.27 -19.01
C ARG A 266 -1.55 17.39 -18.58
N ALA A 267 -2.61 17.02 -17.88
CA ALA A 267 -3.66 17.90 -17.40
C ALA A 267 -3.36 18.31 -15.95
N GLU A 268 -2.94 19.55 -15.76
CA GLU A 268 -2.69 20.13 -14.44
C GLU A 268 -3.91 20.94 -14.02
N VAL A 269 -4.60 20.46 -12.97
CA VAL A 269 -5.78 21.15 -12.42
C VAL A 269 -5.34 22.42 -11.72
N THR A 270 -6.01 23.53 -12.01
CA THR A 270 -5.67 24.86 -11.50
C THR A 270 -6.71 25.45 -10.56
N MET A 271 -7.97 25.07 -10.73
CA MET A 271 -9.09 25.58 -9.91
C MET A 271 -10.30 24.62 -10.01
N VAL A 272 -11.08 24.56 -8.96
CA VAL A 272 -12.39 23.92 -8.95
C VAL A 272 -13.41 24.93 -8.46
N SER A 273 -14.58 24.96 -9.10
CA SER A 273 -15.72 25.74 -8.63
C SER A 273 -17.01 24.92 -8.75
N GLN A 274 -18.00 25.28 -7.97
CA GLN A 274 -19.30 24.62 -8.00
C GLN A 274 -20.41 25.63 -8.30
N SER A 275 -21.23 25.35 -9.28
CA SER A 275 -22.37 26.17 -9.67
C SER A 275 -23.54 25.32 -10.15
N ASN A 276 -24.76 25.65 -9.74
CA ASN A 276 -25.98 24.96 -10.13
C ASN A 276 -25.92 23.43 -9.99
N GLY A 277 -25.34 22.95 -8.86
CA GLY A 277 -25.22 21.52 -8.57
C GLY A 277 -24.21 20.76 -9.43
N ALA A 278 -23.34 21.44 -10.18
CA ALA A 278 -22.27 20.87 -10.96
C ALA A 278 -20.91 21.49 -10.61
N PHE A 279 -19.85 20.76 -10.86
CA PHE A 279 -18.46 21.16 -10.67
C PHE A 279 -17.88 21.59 -12.03
N ASP A 280 -17.21 22.72 -12.05
CA ASP A 280 -16.37 23.18 -13.14
C ASP A 280 -14.90 22.99 -12.71
N VAL A 281 -14.22 22.01 -13.32
CA VAL A 281 -12.82 21.71 -13.04
C VAL A 281 -11.97 22.31 -14.14
N CYS A 282 -11.20 23.34 -13.79
CA CYS A 282 -10.29 24.05 -14.69
C CYS A 282 -8.91 23.41 -14.66
N TYR A 283 -8.31 23.22 -15.83
CA TYR A 283 -6.98 22.65 -15.98
C TYR A 283 -6.23 23.25 -17.19
N THR A 284 -4.93 23.11 -17.19
CA THR A 284 -4.04 23.43 -18.31
C THR A 284 -3.39 22.18 -18.87
N GLN A 285 -3.03 22.20 -20.17
CA GLN A 285 -2.22 21.18 -20.81
C GLN A 285 -1.05 21.83 -21.54
N GLU A 286 0.12 21.22 -21.49
CA GLU A 286 1.33 21.74 -22.17
C GLU A 286 1.11 21.93 -23.67
N ASP A 287 0.40 21.00 -24.32
CA ASP A 287 0.15 21.01 -25.78
C ASP A 287 -0.77 22.15 -26.21
N ASN A 288 -1.46 22.79 -25.28
CA ASN A 288 -2.47 23.84 -25.53
C ASN A 288 -1.97 25.25 -25.21
N ARG A 289 -0.66 25.49 -25.20
CA ARG A 289 -0.02 26.78 -24.90
C ARG A 289 -0.50 27.43 -23.60
N GLY A 290 -0.78 26.61 -22.57
CA GLY A 290 -1.23 27.08 -21.27
C GLY A 290 -2.66 27.62 -21.23
N ARG A 291 -3.48 27.39 -22.27
CA ARG A 291 -4.90 27.78 -22.26
C ARG A 291 -5.66 26.96 -21.21
N ILE A 292 -6.43 27.67 -20.39
CA ILE A 292 -7.32 27.04 -19.41
C ILE A 292 -8.47 26.34 -20.17
N GLN A 293 -8.64 25.06 -19.87
CA GLN A 293 -9.75 24.24 -20.28
C GLN A 293 -10.63 23.95 -19.08
N THR A 294 -11.90 23.63 -19.30
CA THR A 294 -12.85 23.31 -18.23
C THR A 294 -13.63 22.05 -18.58
N VAL A 295 -13.70 21.13 -17.64
CA VAL A 295 -14.64 20.00 -17.67
C VAL A 295 -15.72 20.23 -16.64
N ARG A 296 -16.97 20.12 -17.06
CA ARG A 296 -18.14 20.22 -16.20
C ARG A 296 -18.75 18.86 -15.91
N ALA A 297 -18.97 18.55 -14.64
CA ALA A 297 -19.56 17.28 -14.20
C ALA A 297 -20.40 17.45 -12.92
N GLN A 298 -21.23 16.45 -12.61
CA GLN A 298 -22.06 16.45 -11.40
C GLN A 298 -21.26 16.14 -10.12
N ALA A 299 -20.06 15.54 -10.26
CA ALA A 299 -19.16 15.28 -9.15
C ALA A 299 -17.71 15.48 -9.58
N ALA A 300 -16.83 15.69 -8.59
CA ALA A 300 -15.38 15.69 -8.77
C ALA A 300 -14.73 14.85 -7.67
N LEU A 301 -13.72 14.06 -8.03
CA LEU A 301 -13.00 13.13 -7.14
C LEU A 301 -11.50 13.35 -7.25
N ALA A 302 -10.83 13.65 -6.15
CA ALA A 302 -9.37 13.70 -6.09
C ALA A 302 -8.78 12.36 -5.63
N ALA A 303 -7.89 11.80 -6.46
CA ALA A 303 -7.13 10.57 -6.17
C ALA A 303 -5.64 10.78 -6.51
N ILE A 304 -5.07 11.89 -6.00
CA ILE A 304 -3.73 12.40 -6.30
C ILE A 304 -2.63 11.84 -5.41
N GLY A 305 -2.98 10.97 -4.46
CA GLY A 305 -2.04 10.34 -3.55
C GLY A 305 -2.55 10.24 -2.12
N ARG A 306 -1.68 9.75 -1.23
CA ARG A 306 -1.98 9.57 0.20
C ARG A 306 -0.82 10.10 1.03
N LYS A 307 -1.13 10.71 2.19
CA LYS A 307 -0.16 11.19 3.19
C LYS A 307 -0.24 10.36 4.47
N ALA A 308 0.88 10.23 5.17
CA ALA A 308 0.95 9.50 6.44
C ALA A 308 0.03 10.14 7.50
N ASN A 309 -0.74 9.33 8.22
CA ASN A 309 -1.62 9.77 9.32
C ASN A 309 -0.83 9.89 10.62
N VAL A 310 -0.05 10.95 10.75
CA VAL A 310 0.78 11.22 11.93
C VAL A 310 0.41 12.52 12.63
N ASP A 311 -0.42 13.33 12.00
CA ASP A 311 -0.90 14.58 12.56
C ASP A 311 -1.70 14.31 13.84
N GLY A 312 -1.50 15.14 14.88
CA GLY A 312 -2.16 14.99 16.17
C GLY A 312 -1.55 13.94 17.10
N LEU A 313 -0.55 13.16 16.68
CA LEU A 313 0.17 12.22 17.55
C LEU A 313 1.16 12.92 18.50
N ASN A 314 1.46 14.21 18.30
CA ASN A 314 2.45 14.99 19.06
C ASN A 314 3.87 14.39 18.98
N LEU A 315 4.28 13.94 17.78
CA LEU A 315 5.58 13.29 17.55
C LEU A 315 6.76 14.23 17.77
N ASP A 316 6.57 15.54 17.59
CA ASP A 316 7.59 16.56 17.76
C ASP A 316 8.02 16.69 19.24
N ALA A 317 7.09 16.53 20.19
CA ALA A 317 7.41 16.52 21.62
C ALA A 317 8.36 15.38 22.01
N LEU A 318 8.32 14.28 21.25
CA LEU A 318 9.25 13.15 21.46
C LEU A 318 10.51 13.24 20.60
N GLY A 319 10.58 14.17 19.64
CA GLY A 319 11.65 14.25 18.66
C GLY A 319 11.68 13.05 17.71
N VAL A 320 10.52 12.47 17.35
CA VAL A 320 10.44 11.38 16.36
C VAL A 320 10.73 11.92 14.97
N GLU A 321 11.74 11.38 14.31
CA GLU A 321 12.17 11.79 12.97
C GLU A 321 11.16 11.38 11.90
N ARG A 322 10.91 12.33 10.96
CA ARG A 322 10.05 12.14 9.80
C ARG A 322 10.80 12.51 8.52
N ASP A 323 10.33 12.00 7.38
CA ASP A 323 10.82 12.41 6.08
C ASP A 323 10.16 13.74 5.64
N GLU A 324 10.54 14.24 4.45
CA GLU A 324 10.01 15.49 3.88
C GLU A 324 8.49 15.44 3.62
N LYS A 325 7.91 14.23 3.51
CA LYS A 325 6.47 13.98 3.34
C LYS A 325 5.73 13.76 4.65
N GLY A 326 6.43 13.90 5.78
CA GLY A 326 5.87 13.72 7.12
C GLY A 326 5.78 12.27 7.59
N ALA A 327 6.23 11.28 6.82
CA ALA A 327 6.19 9.87 7.20
C ALA A 327 7.33 9.53 8.19
N ILE A 328 7.08 8.59 9.11
CA ILE A 328 8.00 8.24 10.19
C ILE A 328 9.21 7.48 9.63
N LYS A 329 10.43 7.98 9.89
CA LYS A 329 11.67 7.27 9.57
C LYS A 329 11.88 6.12 10.54
N VAL A 330 12.22 4.94 10.02
CA VAL A 330 12.52 3.75 10.82
C VAL A 330 13.74 3.02 10.30
N ASP A 331 14.36 2.23 11.18
CA ASP A 331 15.44 1.31 10.81
C ASP A 331 14.87 -0.01 10.22
N ARG A 332 15.75 -0.93 9.85
CA ARG A 332 15.38 -2.26 9.32
C ARG A 332 14.57 -3.12 10.30
N GLN A 333 14.42 -2.68 11.54
CA GLN A 333 13.63 -3.33 12.59
C GLN A 333 12.32 -2.58 12.87
N PHE A 334 11.91 -1.67 11.98
CA PHE A 334 10.73 -0.82 12.12
C PHE A 334 10.76 0.08 13.36
N ARG A 335 11.96 0.36 13.91
CA ARG A 335 12.16 1.20 15.07
C ARG A 335 12.50 2.62 14.62
N SER A 336 11.84 3.61 15.20
CA SER A 336 12.18 5.03 15.01
C SER A 336 13.51 5.37 15.71
N ASN A 337 13.95 6.61 15.64
CA ASN A 337 15.06 7.12 16.46
C ASN A 337 14.77 7.02 17.98
N ILE A 338 13.50 6.90 18.38
CA ILE A 338 13.11 6.66 19.79
C ILE A 338 12.96 5.15 20.03
N ARG A 339 13.82 4.61 20.93
CA ARG A 339 13.98 3.16 21.16
C ARG A 339 12.69 2.39 21.51
N SER A 340 11.73 3.05 22.15
CA SER A 340 10.44 2.45 22.54
C SER A 340 9.36 2.57 21.46
N VAL A 341 9.57 3.40 20.42
CA VAL A 341 8.59 3.74 19.40
C VAL A 341 8.94 3.07 18.07
N HIS A 342 7.98 2.36 17.51
CA HIS A 342 8.05 1.67 16.22
C HIS A 342 6.96 2.18 15.29
N ALA A 343 7.16 2.05 13.98
CA ALA A 343 6.13 2.34 12.99
C ALA A 343 6.12 1.30 11.86
N ILE A 344 4.93 0.96 11.36
CA ILE A 344 4.72 0.04 10.23
C ILE A 344 3.59 0.52 9.33
N GLY A 345 3.51 -0.05 8.14
CA GLY A 345 2.46 0.26 7.17
C GLY A 345 2.63 1.65 6.57
N ASP A 346 1.53 2.25 6.14
CA ASP A 346 1.54 3.44 5.28
C ASP A 346 1.96 4.73 5.99
N CYS A 347 2.09 4.74 7.32
CA CYS A 347 2.63 5.88 8.07
C CYS A 347 4.18 5.90 8.11
N MET A 348 4.84 4.86 7.60
CA MET A 348 6.29 4.70 7.59
C MET A 348 6.89 5.23 6.28
N ALA A 349 8.02 5.92 6.38
CA ALA A 349 8.78 6.43 5.23
C ALA A 349 9.28 5.28 4.32
N GLY A 350 9.17 5.47 3.01
CA GLY A 350 9.67 4.52 2.01
C GLY A 350 8.93 3.18 1.93
N ASN A 351 7.77 3.04 2.58
CA ASN A 351 7.02 1.78 2.60
C ASN A 351 6.23 1.53 1.31
N ILE A 352 5.98 0.25 1.05
CA ILE A 352 5.06 -0.20 0.01
C ILE A 352 3.65 -0.25 0.61
N HIS A 353 2.76 0.60 0.11
CA HIS A 353 1.40 0.78 0.64
C HIS A 353 0.48 -0.37 0.23
N LEU A 354 0.70 -1.56 0.81
CA LEU A 354 -0.08 -2.77 0.57
C LEU A 354 -0.45 -3.45 1.89
N THR A 355 -1.70 -3.88 1.99
CA THR A 355 -2.23 -4.60 3.16
C THR A 355 -1.36 -5.80 3.58
N PRO A 356 -0.96 -6.74 2.68
CA PRO A 356 -0.15 -7.88 3.08
C PRO A 356 1.24 -7.48 3.61
N VAL A 357 1.82 -6.39 3.11
CA VAL A 357 3.08 -5.83 3.61
C VAL A 357 2.93 -5.36 5.05
N ALA A 358 1.93 -4.54 5.33
CA ALA A 358 1.67 -4.05 6.69
C ALA A 358 1.39 -5.20 7.67
N VAL A 359 0.65 -6.24 7.25
CA VAL A 359 0.38 -7.44 8.06
C VAL A 359 1.67 -8.21 8.35
N ALA A 360 2.53 -8.43 7.35
CA ALA A 360 3.80 -9.12 7.50
C ALA A 360 4.74 -8.37 8.45
N GLN A 361 4.87 -7.03 8.26
CA GLN A 361 5.64 -6.16 9.15
C GLN A 361 5.14 -6.24 10.60
N GLY A 362 3.82 -6.16 10.81
CA GLY A 362 3.21 -6.21 12.14
C GLY A 362 3.44 -7.54 12.87
N ARG A 363 3.30 -8.66 12.16
CA ARG A 363 3.56 -10.00 12.72
C ARG A 363 5.03 -10.17 13.08
N TRP A 364 5.92 -9.83 12.17
CA TRP A 364 7.35 -9.94 12.39
C TRP A 364 7.82 -9.07 13.56
N LEU A 365 7.32 -7.82 13.65
CA LEU A 365 7.67 -6.93 14.76
C LEU A 365 7.22 -7.51 16.10
N ALA A 366 6.01 -8.03 16.19
CA ALA A 366 5.49 -8.66 17.40
C ALA A 366 6.32 -9.90 17.81
N ASP A 367 6.67 -10.76 16.85
CA ASP A 367 7.54 -11.93 17.08
C ASP A 367 8.91 -11.50 17.61
N ARG A 368 9.46 -10.42 17.07
CA ARG A 368 10.78 -9.92 17.49
C ARG A 368 10.76 -9.26 18.87
N LEU A 369 9.68 -8.59 19.25
CA LEU A 369 9.58 -7.88 20.54
C LEU A 369 9.20 -8.81 21.69
N PHE A 370 8.35 -9.81 21.45
CA PHE A 370 7.70 -10.61 22.50
C PHE A 370 7.85 -12.11 22.32
N GLY A 371 8.29 -12.58 21.18
CA GLY A 371 8.39 -14.00 20.84
C GLY A 371 9.80 -14.45 20.50
N ARG A 372 9.86 -15.53 19.71
CA ARG A 372 11.11 -16.02 19.13
C ARG A 372 11.41 -15.25 17.84
N ARG A 373 12.71 -15.01 17.58
CA ARG A 373 13.16 -14.37 16.35
C ARG A 373 12.76 -15.23 15.15
N GLY A 374 11.98 -14.64 14.23
CA GLY A 374 11.66 -15.21 12.92
C GLY A 374 12.25 -14.35 11.81
N ASP A 375 12.32 -14.92 10.61
CA ASP A 375 12.75 -14.17 9.42
C ASP A 375 11.65 -13.21 8.97
N LEU A 376 12.05 -12.03 8.53
CA LEU A 376 11.16 -11.08 7.88
C LEU A 376 10.71 -11.68 6.54
N ALA A 377 9.45 -11.44 6.17
CA ALA A 377 8.98 -11.80 4.84
C ALA A 377 9.87 -11.13 3.78
N ASP A 378 10.08 -11.87 2.68
CA ASP A 378 10.76 -11.33 1.52
C ASP A 378 9.84 -10.34 0.78
N PHE A 379 10.34 -9.13 0.58
CA PHE A 379 9.62 -8.05 -0.10
C PHE A 379 10.10 -7.80 -1.54
N ASP A 380 10.95 -8.67 -2.11
CA ASP A 380 11.48 -8.48 -3.45
C ASP A 380 10.46 -8.79 -4.57
N PHE A 381 9.56 -9.77 -4.32
CA PHE A 381 8.58 -10.21 -5.31
C PHE A 381 7.16 -10.08 -4.77
N ILE A 382 6.75 -8.83 -4.46
CA ILE A 382 5.40 -8.55 -3.96
C ILE A 382 4.44 -8.49 -5.15
N PRO A 383 3.47 -9.41 -5.27
CA PRO A 383 2.45 -9.31 -6.30
C PRO A 383 1.54 -8.12 -6.01
N THR A 384 1.26 -7.35 -7.05
CA THR A 384 0.41 -6.16 -6.98
C THR A 384 -0.67 -6.24 -8.04
N ALA A 385 -1.89 -5.83 -7.69
CA ALA A 385 -3.02 -5.79 -8.62
C ALA A 385 -3.71 -4.43 -8.62
N VAL A 386 -4.21 -4.03 -9.80
CA VAL A 386 -5.15 -2.93 -9.97
C VAL A 386 -6.47 -3.51 -10.44
N PHE A 387 -7.53 -3.29 -9.67
CA PHE A 387 -8.84 -3.89 -9.89
C PHE A 387 -9.74 -3.00 -10.76
N CYS A 388 -9.20 -2.56 -11.89
CA CYS A 388 -9.93 -1.95 -13.00
C CYS A 388 -10.46 -3.02 -13.96
N GLU A 389 -10.99 -2.64 -15.10
CA GLU A 389 -11.47 -3.54 -16.13
C GLU A 389 -10.92 -3.12 -17.50
N PRO A 390 -10.02 -3.94 -18.09
CA PRO A 390 -9.50 -5.21 -17.56
C PRO A 390 -8.58 -5.01 -16.33
N ALA A 391 -8.52 -6.03 -15.46
CA ALA A 391 -7.68 -5.95 -14.27
C ALA A 391 -6.19 -6.09 -14.64
N ILE A 392 -5.32 -5.51 -13.79
CA ILE A 392 -3.88 -5.63 -13.94
C ILE A 392 -3.33 -6.46 -12.78
N GLY A 393 -2.39 -7.35 -13.10
CA GLY A 393 -1.56 -8.06 -12.13
C GLY A 393 -0.09 -7.94 -12.51
N VAL A 394 0.76 -7.60 -11.54
CA VAL A 394 2.21 -7.45 -11.77
C VAL A 394 3.01 -8.05 -10.63
N VAL A 395 4.19 -8.58 -10.95
CA VAL A 395 5.18 -9.03 -9.98
C VAL A 395 6.58 -8.92 -10.57
N GLY A 396 7.54 -8.46 -9.75
CA GLY A 396 8.93 -8.26 -10.16
C GLY A 396 9.17 -6.92 -10.87
N LEU A 397 10.23 -6.84 -11.64
CA LEU A 397 10.73 -5.61 -12.26
C LEU A 397 9.98 -5.29 -13.57
N THR A 398 9.67 -4.02 -13.79
CA THR A 398 9.31 -3.53 -15.12
C THR A 398 10.52 -3.63 -16.05
N GLU A 399 10.32 -3.53 -17.37
CA GLU A 399 11.42 -3.48 -18.32
C GLU A 399 12.40 -2.36 -18.00
N GLN A 400 11.88 -1.16 -17.73
CA GLN A 400 12.70 0.00 -17.37
C GLN A 400 13.53 -0.25 -16.11
N GLN A 401 12.93 -0.80 -15.05
CA GLN A 401 13.63 -1.14 -13.82
C GLN A 401 14.69 -2.24 -14.03
N ALA A 402 14.40 -3.20 -14.91
CA ALA A 402 15.36 -4.24 -15.26
C ALA A 402 16.57 -3.68 -16.03
N ILE A 403 16.35 -2.73 -16.93
CA ILE A 403 17.40 -2.01 -17.65
C ILE A 403 18.24 -1.18 -16.68
N GLU A 404 17.61 -0.44 -15.77
CA GLU A 404 18.29 0.32 -14.71
C GLU A 404 19.15 -0.58 -13.82
N ALA A 405 18.61 -1.71 -13.37
CA ALA A 405 19.32 -2.73 -12.59
C ALA A 405 20.48 -3.39 -13.36
N ALA A 406 20.47 -3.30 -14.70
CA ALA A 406 21.54 -3.75 -15.59
C ALA A 406 22.51 -2.62 -15.99
N ASP A 407 22.62 -1.55 -15.22
CA ASP A 407 23.45 -0.38 -15.48
C ASP A 407 23.15 0.32 -16.84
N GLY A 408 21.87 0.36 -17.23
CA GLY A 408 21.42 0.92 -18.50
C GLY A 408 21.67 0.05 -19.74
N LYS A 409 22.12 -1.20 -19.56
CA LYS A 409 22.47 -2.10 -20.66
C LYS A 409 21.23 -2.83 -21.17
N THR A 410 20.62 -2.34 -22.20
CA THR A 410 19.39 -2.88 -22.81
C THR A 410 19.60 -4.30 -23.38
N ASP A 411 20.79 -4.64 -23.87
CA ASP A 411 21.15 -5.97 -24.35
C ASP A 411 21.11 -7.08 -23.28
N ARG A 412 21.04 -6.69 -22.00
CA ARG A 412 20.92 -7.62 -20.87
C ARG A 412 19.48 -7.95 -20.48
N VAL A 413 18.53 -7.26 -21.08
CA VAL A 413 17.10 -7.43 -20.81
C VAL A 413 16.42 -7.88 -22.09
N ARG A 414 15.60 -8.91 -21.99
CA ARG A 414 14.75 -9.42 -23.07
C ARG A 414 13.31 -9.38 -22.60
N THR A 415 12.40 -9.00 -23.48
CA THR A 415 10.97 -8.98 -23.20
C THR A 415 10.20 -9.84 -24.20
N GLU A 416 9.13 -10.44 -23.75
CA GLU A 416 8.13 -11.09 -24.60
C GLU A 416 6.78 -10.48 -24.30
N ILE A 417 6.05 -10.05 -25.34
CA ILE A 417 4.73 -9.45 -25.22
C ILE A 417 3.76 -10.23 -26.08
N LYS A 418 2.66 -10.68 -25.48
CA LYS A 418 1.53 -11.29 -26.20
C LYS A 418 0.30 -10.40 -26.04
N ARG A 419 -0.42 -10.19 -27.15
CA ARG A 419 -1.72 -9.51 -27.19
C ARG A 419 -2.73 -10.46 -27.81
N PHE A 420 -3.83 -10.72 -27.13
CA PHE A 420 -4.86 -11.64 -27.59
C PHE A 420 -6.23 -11.25 -27.01
N VAL A 421 -7.29 -11.80 -27.57
CA VAL A 421 -8.64 -11.68 -27.00
C VAL A 421 -8.95 -13.00 -26.29
N SER A 422 -9.18 -12.96 -24.98
CA SER A 422 -9.49 -14.16 -24.19
C SER A 422 -10.80 -14.81 -24.66
N LEU A 423 -10.98 -16.09 -24.35
CA LEU A 423 -12.20 -16.83 -24.71
C LEU A 423 -13.45 -16.19 -24.08
N GLU A 424 -13.33 -15.72 -22.83
CA GLU A 424 -14.41 -14.98 -22.15
C GLU A 424 -14.80 -13.71 -22.89
N ASN A 425 -13.82 -12.89 -23.28
CA ASN A 425 -14.06 -11.66 -24.02
C ASN A 425 -14.67 -11.93 -25.42
N ARG A 426 -14.22 -12.99 -26.11
CA ARG A 426 -14.81 -13.41 -27.39
C ARG A 426 -16.26 -13.83 -27.22
N PHE A 427 -16.55 -14.67 -26.23
CA PHE A 427 -17.91 -15.13 -25.95
C PHE A 427 -18.83 -13.96 -25.55
N GLY A 428 -18.33 -13.01 -24.76
CA GLY A 428 -19.06 -11.81 -24.35
C GLY A 428 -19.18 -10.73 -25.46
N GLY A 429 -18.64 -10.96 -26.67
CA GLY A 429 -18.63 -9.96 -27.74
C GLY A 429 -17.83 -8.69 -27.40
N MET A 430 -16.90 -8.80 -26.44
CA MET A 430 -16.07 -7.69 -25.98
C MET A 430 -14.73 -7.67 -26.73
N PRO A 431 -14.38 -6.60 -27.46
CA PRO A 431 -13.12 -6.55 -28.22
C PRO A 431 -11.88 -6.30 -27.35
N THR A 432 -12.03 -6.26 -26.04
CA THR A 432 -10.92 -5.96 -25.10
C THR A 432 -9.82 -7.00 -25.21
N GLN A 433 -8.60 -6.54 -25.47
CA GLN A 433 -7.41 -7.39 -25.51
C GLN A 433 -6.86 -7.66 -24.13
N SER A 434 -6.44 -8.90 -23.91
CA SER A 434 -5.53 -9.27 -22.84
C SER A 434 -4.09 -9.00 -23.29
N VAL A 435 -3.24 -8.53 -22.38
CA VAL A 435 -1.82 -8.24 -22.66
C VAL A 435 -0.97 -8.87 -21.58
N PHE A 436 -0.06 -9.75 -22.03
CA PHE A 436 0.90 -10.44 -21.18
C PHE A 436 2.30 -10.02 -21.58
N LYS A 437 3.07 -9.48 -20.62
CA LYS A 437 4.47 -9.11 -20.79
C LYS A 437 5.33 -9.81 -19.76
N ILE A 438 6.40 -10.46 -20.22
CA ILE A 438 7.40 -11.11 -19.38
C ILE A 438 8.74 -10.43 -19.63
N VAL A 439 9.43 -10.10 -18.56
CA VAL A 439 10.77 -9.50 -18.58
C VAL A 439 11.79 -10.53 -18.12
N PHE A 440 12.83 -10.76 -18.91
CA PHE A 440 13.86 -11.75 -18.67
C PHE A 440 15.25 -11.12 -18.57
N ASN A 441 16.12 -11.77 -17.81
CA ASN A 441 17.55 -11.55 -17.92
C ASN A 441 18.08 -12.27 -19.18
N ALA A 442 18.58 -11.51 -20.16
CA ALA A 442 19.01 -12.06 -21.45
C ALA A 442 20.22 -13.01 -21.37
N ARG A 443 20.99 -12.99 -20.25
CA ARG A 443 22.18 -13.85 -20.09
C ARG A 443 21.88 -15.23 -19.54
N ASN A 444 20.87 -15.36 -18.67
CA ASN A 444 20.59 -16.59 -17.94
C ASN A 444 19.13 -17.03 -18.00
N ASP A 445 18.32 -16.33 -18.80
CA ASP A 445 16.88 -16.56 -19.03
C ASP A 445 16.00 -16.54 -17.77
N ARG A 446 16.52 -16.00 -16.65
CA ARG A 446 15.71 -15.84 -15.43
C ARG A 446 14.60 -14.83 -15.67
N VAL A 447 13.39 -15.14 -15.24
CA VAL A 447 12.28 -14.21 -15.23
C VAL A 447 12.54 -13.14 -14.16
N LEU A 448 12.53 -11.87 -14.56
CA LEU A 448 12.72 -10.70 -13.71
C LEU A 448 11.39 -10.06 -13.31
N GLY A 449 10.40 -10.13 -14.18
CA GLY A 449 9.08 -9.57 -13.95
C GLY A 449 8.02 -10.13 -14.89
N VAL A 450 6.78 -10.10 -14.42
CA VAL A 450 5.57 -10.47 -15.17
C VAL A 450 4.52 -9.42 -14.97
N HIS A 451 3.95 -8.94 -16.07
CA HIS A 451 2.98 -7.86 -16.12
C HIS A 451 1.81 -8.28 -17.01
N LEU A 452 0.63 -8.43 -16.41
CA LEU A 452 -0.55 -8.96 -17.06
C LEU A 452 -1.69 -7.97 -17.00
N MET A 453 -2.44 -7.85 -18.08
CA MET A 453 -3.72 -7.15 -18.16
C MET A 453 -4.79 -8.12 -18.65
N ASP A 454 -5.63 -8.61 -17.74
CA ASP A 454 -6.72 -9.56 -17.98
C ASP A 454 -7.59 -9.68 -16.74
N GLY A 455 -8.81 -10.17 -16.86
CA GLY A 455 -9.69 -10.43 -15.71
C GLY A 455 -9.08 -11.38 -14.67
N ALA A 456 -8.32 -12.39 -15.12
CA ALA A 456 -7.64 -13.37 -14.27
C ALA A 456 -6.24 -12.93 -13.78
N ALA A 457 -5.72 -11.81 -14.28
CA ALA A 457 -4.35 -11.35 -13.97
C ALA A 457 -4.01 -11.31 -12.47
N PRO A 458 -4.88 -10.82 -11.57
CA PRO A 458 -4.59 -10.79 -10.14
C PRO A 458 -4.33 -12.18 -9.53
N GLU A 459 -5.10 -13.18 -9.94
CA GLU A 459 -4.99 -14.56 -9.43
C GLU A 459 -3.73 -15.26 -9.99
N ILE A 460 -3.41 -14.99 -11.25
CA ILE A 460 -2.24 -15.57 -11.93
C ILE A 460 -0.95 -15.03 -11.29
N VAL A 461 -0.81 -13.72 -11.10
CA VAL A 461 0.44 -13.13 -10.56
C VAL A 461 0.70 -13.54 -9.12
N GLN A 462 -0.34 -13.84 -8.33
CA GLN A 462 -0.15 -14.34 -6.97
C GLN A 462 0.65 -15.65 -6.96
N THR A 463 0.37 -16.57 -7.87
CA THR A 463 1.11 -17.85 -7.97
C THR A 463 2.49 -17.66 -8.58
N LEU A 464 2.62 -16.76 -9.56
CA LEU A 464 3.90 -16.43 -10.20
C LEU A 464 4.88 -15.74 -9.24
N ALA A 465 4.43 -15.04 -8.21
CA ALA A 465 5.31 -14.49 -7.19
C ALA A 465 6.17 -15.57 -6.52
N LEU A 466 5.60 -16.75 -6.24
CA LEU A 466 6.35 -17.88 -5.70
C LEU A 466 7.37 -18.41 -6.74
N ALA A 467 6.98 -18.50 -8.01
CA ALA A 467 7.86 -18.97 -9.07
C ALA A 467 9.06 -18.02 -9.28
N LEU A 468 8.84 -16.69 -9.27
CA LEU A 468 9.91 -15.71 -9.38
C LEU A 468 10.88 -15.79 -8.19
N ARG A 469 10.34 -15.93 -6.99
CA ARG A 469 11.15 -16.11 -5.77
C ARG A 469 12.06 -17.35 -5.85
N LEU A 470 11.58 -18.42 -6.46
CA LEU A 470 12.36 -19.66 -6.72
C LEU A 470 13.29 -19.55 -7.93
N GLY A 471 13.31 -18.40 -8.62
CA GLY A 471 14.21 -18.16 -9.75
C GLY A 471 13.79 -18.86 -11.04
N VAL A 472 12.50 -18.85 -11.36
CA VAL A 472 11.95 -19.41 -12.61
C VAL A 472 12.64 -18.82 -13.83
N LYS A 473 12.86 -19.68 -14.86
CA LYS A 473 13.49 -19.33 -16.13
C LYS A 473 12.51 -19.51 -17.30
N ALA A 474 12.81 -18.90 -18.45
CA ALA A 474 12.06 -19.08 -19.69
C ALA A 474 11.91 -20.56 -20.08
N SER A 475 12.96 -21.37 -19.89
CA SER A 475 12.91 -22.81 -20.15
C SER A 475 11.88 -23.55 -19.29
N HIS A 476 11.68 -23.12 -18.03
CA HIS A 476 10.67 -23.72 -17.16
C HIS A 476 9.25 -23.41 -17.68
N LEU A 477 9.01 -22.18 -18.15
CA LEU A 477 7.72 -21.80 -18.73
C LEU A 477 7.43 -22.63 -20.00
N LYS A 478 8.43 -22.77 -20.89
CA LYS A 478 8.30 -23.53 -22.15
C LYS A 478 8.10 -25.05 -21.98
N THR A 479 8.60 -25.62 -20.89
CA THR A 479 8.52 -27.07 -20.63
C THR A 479 7.43 -27.47 -19.66
N THR A 480 6.76 -26.50 -19.03
CA THR A 480 5.61 -26.76 -18.16
C THR A 480 4.36 -26.97 -19.03
N MET A 481 3.65 -28.07 -18.78
CA MET A 481 2.39 -28.34 -19.47
C MET A 481 1.33 -27.33 -19.11
N PRO A 482 0.77 -26.59 -20.09
CA PRO A 482 -0.30 -25.61 -19.82
C PRO A 482 -1.62 -26.31 -19.50
N LEU A 483 -2.46 -25.62 -18.72
CA LEU A 483 -3.83 -26.05 -18.49
C LEU A 483 -4.75 -25.43 -19.54
N HIS A 484 -5.35 -26.27 -20.40
CA HIS A 484 -6.29 -25.83 -21.43
C HIS A 484 -7.75 -26.16 -21.06
N PRO A 485 -8.73 -25.28 -21.37
CA PRO A 485 -8.55 -23.90 -21.86
C PRO A 485 -8.50 -22.90 -20.71
N THR A 486 -7.43 -22.16 -20.58
CA THR A 486 -7.28 -21.07 -19.60
C THR A 486 -6.52 -19.89 -20.20
N VAL A 487 -6.76 -18.69 -19.65
CA VAL A 487 -5.95 -17.50 -20.01
C VAL A 487 -4.48 -17.67 -19.60
N ALA A 488 -4.24 -18.39 -18.50
CA ALA A 488 -2.88 -18.62 -17.99
C ALA A 488 -1.99 -19.41 -18.96
N GLU A 489 -2.57 -20.24 -19.83
CA GLU A 489 -1.78 -21.02 -20.81
C GLU A 489 -0.93 -20.17 -21.74
N GLU A 490 -1.31 -18.91 -21.94
CA GLU A 490 -0.56 -17.95 -22.76
C GLU A 490 0.81 -17.56 -22.17
N LEU A 491 1.08 -17.93 -20.93
CA LEU A 491 2.41 -17.81 -20.31
C LEU A 491 3.34 -18.99 -20.64
N PHE A 492 2.76 -20.10 -21.11
CA PHE A 492 3.43 -21.38 -21.32
C PHE A 492 3.36 -21.74 -22.82
N GLY A 493 4.43 -21.57 -23.56
CA GLY A 493 4.42 -21.88 -24.99
C GLY A 493 5.22 -20.94 -25.86
#